data_1d3944c07b4926f89cadc1fb728a071d
#
_entry.id   1d3944c07b4926f89cadc1fb728a071d
#
_cell.length_a   1.000
_cell.length_b   1.000
_cell.length_c   1.000
_cell.angle_alpha   90.00
_cell.angle_beta   90.00
_cell.angle_gamma   90.00
#
_symmetry.space_group_name_H-M   'P 1'
#
loop_
_entity.id
_entity.type
_entity.pdbx_description
1 polymer ?
#
loop_
_entity_poly.entity_id
_entity_poly.type
_entity_poly.pdbx_seq_one_letter_code
_entity_poly.pdbx_strand_id
1 'polypeptide(L)'
;MPPKKGLSILIPCYNCLCVELVKGLVTQCEDIEGLRYEVIVADDGSTDKHLCLLNEELLDLEHVRYITREKNIGRACIRNFLVQQASCEWVLFVDSDMNIIREDYILSYIQLDSTFLVAYGGYEVGNENTTNLRYLYEKDAAPKHTMEQRKLHPYHHLHTANLMMKRTTALTYPFDERFKRYGFEDVLLGKRLQEHDVCIAQINNPLLFDHFETNDSYMEKTEEALQTLCTFRNELSGFSSLLTLNYHLRRWRLHYLILFIFQQKRRKWRTILCGENPNLKLYMIYKLGYFISLF
;
A
#
# COMPACT_ATOMS: atom_id res chain seq x y z
N MET A 1 -23.03 -16.74 11.38
CA MET A 1 -23.47 -15.34 11.47
C MET A 1 -24.01 -14.91 10.12
N PRO A 2 -24.93 -13.93 10.01
CA PRO A 2 -25.37 -13.48 8.70
C PRO A 2 -24.19 -12.84 7.94
N PRO A 3 -24.10 -13.09 6.62
CA PRO A 3 -23.06 -12.49 5.79
C PRO A 3 -23.14 -10.95 5.83
N LYS A 4 -22.02 -10.27 5.59
CA LYS A 4 -21.98 -8.81 5.48
C LYS A 4 -22.84 -8.38 4.32
N LYS A 5 -23.80 -7.47 4.57
CA LYS A 5 -24.80 -7.07 3.57
C LYS A 5 -24.44 -5.82 2.78
N GLY A 6 -23.36 -5.11 3.12
CA GLY A 6 -22.98 -3.88 2.46
C GLY A 6 -21.49 -3.67 2.38
N LEU A 7 -20.96 -3.47 1.17
CA LEU A 7 -19.52 -3.29 0.88
C LEU A 7 -19.29 -2.09 -0.02
N SER A 8 -18.47 -1.13 0.40
CA SER A 8 -17.91 -0.07 -0.45
C SER A 8 -16.46 -0.44 -0.79
N ILE A 9 -16.15 -0.65 -2.06
CA ILE A 9 -14.78 -0.90 -2.54
C ILE A 9 -14.17 0.44 -2.90
N LEU A 10 -13.02 0.76 -2.31
CA LEU A 10 -12.39 2.07 -2.34
C LEU A 10 -11.05 1.99 -3.07
N ILE A 11 -10.97 2.62 -4.23
CA ILE A 11 -9.80 2.55 -5.12
C ILE A 11 -9.20 3.95 -5.29
N PRO A 12 -8.09 4.26 -4.60
CA PRO A 12 -7.32 5.46 -4.91
C PRO A 12 -6.57 5.24 -6.23
N CYS A 13 -6.69 6.18 -7.16
CA CYS A 13 -6.06 6.10 -8.48
C CYS A 13 -5.17 7.33 -8.72
N TYR A 14 -3.98 7.11 -9.27
CA TYR A 14 -3.09 8.17 -9.75
C TYR A 14 -2.20 7.63 -10.88
N ASN A 15 -2.37 8.16 -12.08
CA ASN A 15 -1.65 7.74 -13.27
C ASN A 15 -1.65 6.21 -13.48
N CYS A 16 -2.81 5.58 -13.27
CA CYS A 16 -3.00 4.13 -13.38
C CYS A 16 -4.29 3.82 -14.12
N LEU A 17 -4.27 2.81 -14.99
CA LEU A 17 -5.46 2.25 -15.62
C LEU A 17 -6.04 1.18 -14.69
N CYS A 18 -7.32 1.30 -14.30
CA CYS A 18 -7.94 0.37 -13.36
C CYS A 18 -9.29 -0.20 -13.85
N VAL A 19 -9.63 -0.04 -15.12
CA VAL A 19 -10.91 -0.48 -15.69
C VAL A 19 -11.12 -1.98 -15.50
N GLU A 20 -10.16 -2.81 -15.87
CA GLU A 20 -10.28 -4.28 -15.76
C GLU A 20 -10.36 -4.75 -14.30
N LEU A 21 -9.61 -4.12 -13.38
CA LEU A 21 -9.72 -4.37 -11.96
C LEU A 21 -11.15 -4.11 -11.47
N VAL A 22 -11.71 -2.95 -11.82
CA VAL A 22 -13.06 -2.54 -11.40
C VAL A 22 -14.13 -3.47 -11.98
N LYS A 23 -14.05 -3.82 -13.27
CA LYS A 23 -14.96 -4.78 -13.91
C LYS A 23 -14.94 -6.14 -13.19
N GLY A 24 -13.75 -6.65 -12.87
CA GLY A 24 -13.62 -7.91 -12.13
C GLY A 24 -14.22 -7.85 -10.73
N LEU A 25 -14.06 -6.71 -10.01
CA LEU A 25 -14.67 -6.49 -8.69
C LEU A 25 -16.19 -6.41 -8.77
N VAL A 26 -16.74 -5.70 -9.77
CA VAL A 26 -18.18 -5.60 -10.03
C VAL A 26 -18.77 -6.98 -10.29
N THR A 27 -18.20 -7.75 -11.22
CA THR A 27 -18.65 -9.13 -11.55
C THR A 27 -18.73 -10.00 -10.30
N GLN A 28 -17.69 -9.99 -9.47
CA GLN A 28 -17.70 -10.79 -8.23
C GLN A 28 -18.73 -10.31 -7.21
N CYS A 29 -19.03 -9.02 -7.16
CA CYS A 29 -20.09 -8.50 -6.29
C CYS A 29 -21.48 -8.90 -6.78
N GLU A 30 -21.72 -8.90 -8.10
CA GLU A 30 -22.99 -9.30 -8.72
C GLU A 30 -23.31 -10.79 -8.51
N ASP A 31 -22.29 -11.64 -8.48
CA ASP A 31 -22.42 -13.07 -8.22
C ASP A 31 -22.84 -13.39 -6.77
N ILE A 32 -22.84 -12.39 -5.86
CA ILE A 32 -23.20 -12.61 -4.45
C ILE A 32 -24.64 -12.14 -4.19
N GLU A 33 -25.54 -13.10 -4.07
CA GLU A 33 -26.97 -12.81 -3.82
C GLU A 33 -27.20 -11.97 -2.57
N GLY A 34 -27.91 -10.85 -2.73
CA GLY A 34 -28.31 -9.95 -1.65
C GLY A 34 -27.19 -9.06 -1.11
N LEU A 35 -26.02 -9.03 -1.75
CA LEU A 35 -24.95 -8.10 -1.44
C LEU A 35 -25.32 -6.69 -1.98
N ARG A 36 -25.43 -5.71 -1.10
CA ARG A 36 -25.44 -4.29 -1.50
C ARG A 36 -23.99 -3.81 -1.63
N TYR A 37 -23.58 -3.32 -2.77
CA TYR A 37 -22.22 -2.85 -2.98
C TYR A 37 -22.14 -1.54 -3.76
N GLU A 38 -21.01 -0.89 -3.70
CA GLU A 38 -20.56 0.20 -4.55
C GLU A 38 -19.05 0.12 -4.75
N VAL A 39 -18.56 0.56 -5.89
CA VAL A 39 -17.13 0.76 -6.15
C VAL A 39 -16.89 2.24 -6.34
N ILE A 40 -15.99 2.81 -5.58
CA ILE A 40 -15.63 4.23 -5.64
C ILE A 40 -14.17 4.35 -6.04
N VAL A 41 -13.92 4.80 -7.24
CA VAL A 41 -12.59 5.14 -7.74
C VAL A 41 -12.39 6.64 -7.59
N ALA A 42 -11.35 7.05 -6.88
CA ALA A 42 -11.00 8.46 -6.79
C ALA A 42 -9.64 8.71 -7.45
N ASP A 43 -9.67 9.41 -8.58
CA ASP A 43 -8.49 9.90 -9.27
C ASP A 43 -7.93 11.11 -8.51
N ASP A 44 -6.74 10.97 -7.96
CA ASP A 44 -6.08 11.98 -7.14
C ASP A 44 -5.28 12.99 -8.01
N GLY A 45 -5.92 13.52 -9.04
CA GLY A 45 -5.33 14.54 -9.91
C GLY A 45 -4.26 13.98 -10.84
N SER A 46 -4.56 12.89 -11.54
CA SER A 46 -3.68 12.28 -12.52
C SER A 46 -3.25 13.27 -13.59
N THR A 47 -1.97 13.20 -13.96
CA THR A 47 -1.36 14.06 -14.99
C THR A 47 -1.37 13.42 -16.37
N ASP A 48 -1.45 12.09 -16.45
CA ASP A 48 -1.58 11.34 -17.68
C ASP A 48 -3.03 11.38 -18.19
N LYS A 49 -3.28 12.28 -19.16
CA LYS A 49 -4.63 12.50 -19.72
C LYS A 49 -5.15 11.31 -20.53
N HIS A 50 -4.26 10.48 -21.09
CA HIS A 50 -4.68 9.29 -21.80
C HIS A 50 -5.26 8.25 -20.86
N LEU A 51 -4.60 7.99 -19.73
CA LEU A 51 -5.12 7.08 -18.70
C LEU A 51 -6.42 7.61 -18.07
N CYS A 52 -6.51 8.94 -17.83
CA CYS A 52 -7.77 9.54 -17.36
C CYS A 52 -8.92 9.25 -18.29
N LEU A 53 -8.72 9.46 -19.62
CA LEU A 53 -9.75 9.23 -20.63
C LEU A 53 -10.18 7.75 -20.69
N LEU A 54 -9.23 6.82 -20.60
CA LEU A 54 -9.55 5.40 -20.59
C LEU A 54 -10.34 5.00 -19.33
N ASN A 55 -10.04 5.60 -18.19
CA ASN A 55 -10.78 5.36 -16.95
C ASN A 55 -12.20 5.97 -16.95
N GLU A 56 -12.54 6.89 -17.87
CA GLU A 56 -13.92 7.38 -18.02
C GLU A 56 -14.91 6.27 -18.38
N GLU A 57 -14.45 5.14 -18.98
CA GLU A 57 -15.29 3.95 -19.21
C GLU A 57 -15.95 3.43 -17.91
N LEU A 58 -15.37 3.72 -16.76
CA LEU A 58 -15.93 3.37 -15.45
C LEU A 58 -17.28 4.07 -15.16
N LEU A 59 -17.57 5.19 -15.81
CA LEU A 59 -18.84 5.93 -15.65
C LEU A 59 -20.03 5.17 -16.23
N ASP A 60 -19.79 4.22 -17.13
CA ASP A 60 -20.84 3.41 -17.79
C ASP A 60 -21.20 2.16 -16.93
N LEU A 61 -20.46 1.87 -15.86
CA LEU A 61 -20.69 0.71 -15.01
C LEU A 61 -21.69 1.02 -13.90
N GLU A 62 -22.69 0.16 -13.71
CA GLU A 62 -23.63 0.27 -12.58
C GLU A 62 -22.89 0.10 -11.24
N HIS A 63 -23.34 0.80 -10.21
CA HIS A 63 -22.75 0.79 -8.87
C HIS A 63 -21.29 1.29 -8.79
N VAL A 64 -20.76 1.88 -9.86
CA VAL A 64 -19.42 2.46 -9.92
C VAL A 64 -19.49 3.98 -9.91
N ARG A 65 -18.63 4.61 -9.14
CA ARG A 65 -18.45 6.07 -9.11
C ARG A 65 -16.98 6.39 -9.42
N TYR A 66 -16.72 7.10 -10.49
CA TYR A 66 -15.41 7.65 -10.82
C TYR A 66 -15.38 9.13 -10.48
N ILE A 67 -14.54 9.51 -9.51
CA ILE A 67 -14.44 10.87 -8.98
C ILE A 67 -13.06 11.42 -9.32
N THR A 68 -13.01 12.47 -10.12
CA THR A 68 -11.76 13.14 -10.50
C THR A 68 -11.50 14.36 -9.63
N ARG A 69 -10.24 14.56 -9.24
CA ARG A 69 -9.78 15.72 -8.48
C ARG A 69 -8.83 16.58 -9.33
N GLU A 70 -8.85 17.87 -9.11
CA GLU A 70 -7.97 18.79 -9.85
C GLU A 70 -6.50 18.67 -9.44
N LYS A 71 -6.22 18.27 -8.19
CA LYS A 71 -4.87 18.24 -7.62
C LYS A 71 -4.67 16.99 -6.78
N ASN A 72 -3.46 16.45 -6.85
CA ASN A 72 -3.02 15.39 -5.96
C ASN A 72 -2.96 15.89 -4.51
N ILE A 73 -3.65 15.20 -3.62
CA ILE A 73 -3.68 15.50 -2.17
C ILE A 73 -2.91 14.50 -1.34
N GLY A 74 -2.41 13.44 -1.97
CA GLY A 74 -1.61 12.40 -1.36
C GLY A 74 -2.40 11.21 -0.81
N ARG A 75 -1.70 10.09 -0.63
CA ARG A 75 -2.26 8.76 -0.35
C ARG A 75 -3.14 8.71 0.91
N ALA A 76 -2.74 9.37 1.98
CA ALA A 76 -3.52 9.42 3.22
C ALA A 76 -4.83 10.19 3.03
N CYS A 77 -4.77 11.38 2.41
CA CYS A 77 -5.94 12.22 2.21
C CYS A 77 -6.95 11.60 1.24
N ILE A 78 -6.48 10.99 0.13
CA ILE A 78 -7.41 10.38 -0.83
C ILE A 78 -8.13 9.16 -0.25
N ARG A 79 -7.46 8.34 0.58
CA ARG A 79 -8.11 7.22 1.26
C ARG A 79 -9.12 7.69 2.30
N ASN A 80 -8.82 8.74 3.09
CA ASN A 80 -9.80 9.33 4.00
C ASN A 80 -11.00 9.91 3.25
N PHE A 81 -10.76 10.60 2.14
CA PHE A 81 -11.83 11.08 1.27
C PHE A 81 -12.72 9.93 0.78
N LEU A 82 -12.16 8.83 0.30
CA LEU A 82 -12.90 7.65 -0.13
C LEU A 82 -13.78 7.06 0.98
N VAL A 83 -13.27 6.96 2.22
CA VAL A 83 -14.05 6.49 3.38
C VAL A 83 -15.25 7.41 3.67
N GLN A 84 -15.08 8.72 3.49
CA GLN A 84 -16.17 9.69 3.66
C GLN A 84 -17.24 9.55 2.58
N GLN A 85 -16.84 9.21 1.34
CA GLN A 85 -17.77 8.97 0.22
C GLN A 85 -18.51 7.64 0.31
N ALA A 86 -17.98 6.67 1.06
CA ALA A 86 -18.56 5.34 1.22
C ALA A 86 -19.90 5.38 1.96
N SER A 87 -20.88 4.57 1.49
CA SER A 87 -22.21 4.48 2.10
C SER A 87 -22.47 3.16 2.84
N CYS A 88 -21.65 2.12 2.58
CA CYS A 88 -21.84 0.81 3.17
C CYS A 88 -21.18 0.67 4.56
N GLU A 89 -21.55 -0.38 5.28
CA GLU A 89 -21.02 -0.67 6.62
C GLU A 89 -19.54 -1.07 6.58
N TRP A 90 -19.14 -1.76 5.53
CA TRP A 90 -17.78 -2.25 5.31
C TRP A 90 -17.11 -1.50 4.16
N VAL A 91 -15.85 -1.20 4.31
CA VAL A 91 -15.00 -0.62 3.27
C VAL A 91 -13.85 -1.58 2.96
N LEU A 92 -13.54 -1.77 1.67
CA LEU A 92 -12.41 -2.56 1.19
C LEU A 92 -11.51 -1.65 0.37
N PHE A 93 -10.32 -1.37 0.88
CA PHE A 93 -9.29 -0.67 0.13
C PHE A 93 -8.61 -1.63 -0.84
N VAL A 94 -8.52 -1.22 -2.09
CA VAL A 94 -7.79 -1.91 -3.16
C VAL A 94 -6.97 -0.86 -3.92
N ASP A 95 -5.66 -1.03 -4.01
CA ASP A 95 -4.84 -0.12 -4.81
C ASP A 95 -5.08 -0.38 -6.31
N SER A 96 -5.06 0.68 -7.13
CA SER A 96 -5.42 0.63 -8.55
C SER A 96 -4.46 -0.17 -9.44
N ASP A 97 -3.27 -0.49 -8.95
CA ASP A 97 -2.22 -1.27 -9.62
C ASP A 97 -2.22 -2.76 -9.24
N MET A 98 -3.31 -3.24 -8.61
CA MET A 98 -3.48 -4.64 -8.23
C MET A 98 -4.36 -5.40 -9.22
N ASN A 99 -4.17 -6.74 -9.30
CA ASN A 99 -5.01 -7.62 -10.09
C ASN A 99 -5.68 -8.69 -9.22
N ILE A 100 -6.91 -9.05 -9.60
CA ILE A 100 -7.64 -10.13 -8.95
C ILE A 100 -7.15 -11.48 -9.50
N ILE A 101 -6.80 -12.43 -8.62
CA ILE A 101 -6.34 -13.76 -9.00
C ILE A 101 -7.25 -14.89 -8.47
N ARG A 102 -8.31 -14.52 -7.73
CA ARG A 102 -9.23 -15.48 -7.13
C ARG A 102 -10.66 -15.16 -7.56
N GLU A 103 -11.40 -16.19 -7.95
CA GLU A 103 -12.82 -16.08 -8.31
C GLU A 103 -13.72 -15.79 -7.09
N ASP A 104 -13.27 -16.17 -5.90
CA ASP A 104 -13.97 -15.99 -4.62
C ASP A 104 -13.41 -14.82 -3.78
N TYR A 105 -12.70 -13.85 -4.40
CA TYR A 105 -12.01 -12.79 -3.67
C TYR A 105 -12.97 -11.95 -2.80
N ILE A 106 -14.06 -11.44 -3.36
CA ILE A 106 -15.05 -10.67 -2.59
C ILE A 106 -15.80 -11.58 -1.61
N LEU A 107 -16.21 -12.79 -2.04
CA LEU A 107 -16.93 -13.73 -1.19
C LEU A 107 -16.16 -14.08 0.08
N SER A 108 -14.84 -14.26 -0.03
CA SER A 108 -13.95 -14.53 1.11
C SER A 108 -14.01 -13.43 2.18
N TYR A 109 -14.19 -12.18 1.80
CA TYR A 109 -14.36 -11.07 2.73
C TYR A 109 -15.78 -10.99 3.31
N ILE A 110 -16.80 -11.27 2.49
CA ILE A 110 -18.20 -11.20 2.92
C ILE A 110 -18.52 -12.28 3.95
N GLN A 111 -17.92 -13.46 3.82
CA GLN A 111 -18.11 -14.59 4.73
C GLN A 111 -17.30 -14.51 6.03
N LEU A 112 -16.35 -13.58 6.11
CA LEU A 112 -15.52 -13.43 7.30
C LEU A 112 -16.37 -13.08 8.53
N ASP A 113 -15.99 -13.65 9.69
CA ASP A 113 -16.65 -13.38 10.97
C ASP A 113 -16.70 -11.87 11.25
N SER A 114 -17.90 -11.37 11.54
CA SER A 114 -18.16 -9.95 11.82
C SER A 114 -17.62 -9.47 13.19
N THR A 115 -17.06 -10.36 14.01
CA THR A 115 -16.33 -9.97 15.22
C THR A 115 -15.03 -9.24 14.91
N PHE A 116 -14.43 -9.51 13.75
CA PHE A 116 -13.26 -8.76 13.28
C PHE A 116 -13.69 -7.44 12.65
N LEU A 117 -13.10 -6.34 13.12
CA LEU A 117 -13.35 -5.01 12.60
C LEU A 117 -12.42 -4.65 11.42
N VAL A 118 -11.34 -5.38 11.26
CA VAL A 118 -10.33 -5.22 10.22
C VAL A 118 -9.92 -6.60 9.70
N ALA A 119 -9.73 -6.73 8.39
CA ALA A 119 -9.20 -7.93 7.76
C ALA A 119 -8.19 -7.56 6.67
N TYR A 120 -7.07 -8.27 6.62
CA TYR A 120 -6.02 -8.05 5.62
C TYR A 120 -5.78 -9.32 4.81
N GLY A 121 -5.96 -9.22 3.49
CA GLY A 121 -5.84 -10.33 2.55
C GLY A 121 -4.40 -10.65 2.12
N GLY A 122 -3.53 -9.65 2.13
CA GLY A 122 -2.17 -9.75 1.60
C GLY A 122 -2.10 -9.52 0.09
N TYR A 123 -0.89 -9.70 -0.46
CA TYR A 123 -0.66 -9.68 -1.91
C TYR A 123 0.44 -10.69 -2.28
N GLU A 124 0.41 -11.09 -3.53
CA GLU A 124 1.43 -11.91 -4.18
C GLU A 124 2.18 -11.09 -5.22
N VAL A 125 3.43 -11.44 -5.45
CA VAL A 125 4.29 -10.78 -6.43
C VAL A 125 4.33 -11.62 -7.70
N GLY A 126 3.77 -11.08 -8.77
CA GLY A 126 3.70 -11.72 -10.08
C GLY A 126 4.84 -11.30 -11.03
N ASN A 127 4.76 -11.81 -12.25
CA ASN A 127 5.58 -11.45 -13.42
C ASN A 127 7.08 -11.31 -13.14
N GLU A 128 7.82 -12.42 -13.29
CA GLU A 128 9.27 -12.43 -13.08
C GLU A 128 9.98 -11.35 -13.90
N ASN A 129 10.63 -10.41 -13.22
CA ASN A 129 11.38 -9.31 -13.81
C ASN A 129 12.68 -9.06 -13.05
N THR A 130 13.68 -9.87 -13.31
CA THR A 130 14.98 -9.81 -12.62
C THR A 130 15.79 -8.53 -12.89
N THR A 131 15.39 -7.74 -13.88
CA THR A 131 16.00 -6.43 -14.19
C THR A 131 15.30 -5.26 -13.48
N ASN A 132 14.18 -5.53 -12.79
CA ASN A 132 13.44 -4.52 -12.05
C ASN A 132 13.76 -4.58 -10.55
N LEU A 133 14.19 -3.45 -10.01
CA LEU A 133 14.62 -3.34 -8.61
C LEU A 133 13.47 -3.54 -7.62
N ARG A 134 12.27 -3.04 -7.95
CA ARG A 134 11.09 -3.22 -7.11
C ARG A 134 10.67 -4.68 -7.07
N TYR A 135 10.63 -5.35 -8.22
CA TYR A 135 10.37 -6.79 -8.27
C TYR A 135 11.34 -7.58 -7.38
N LEU A 136 12.66 -7.31 -7.50
CA LEU A 136 13.67 -7.98 -6.68
C LEU A 136 13.46 -7.76 -5.18
N TYR A 137 13.08 -6.54 -4.80
CA TYR A 137 12.81 -6.21 -3.41
C TYR A 137 11.55 -6.89 -2.86
N GLU A 138 10.43 -6.81 -3.60
CA GLU A 138 9.17 -7.43 -3.22
C GLU A 138 9.29 -8.97 -3.14
N LYS A 139 10.01 -9.57 -4.10
CA LYS A 139 10.26 -11.01 -4.11
C LYS A 139 11.11 -11.49 -2.92
N ASP A 140 12.13 -10.72 -2.52
CA ASP A 140 12.92 -10.99 -1.30
C ASP A 140 12.10 -10.85 -0.02
N ALA A 141 11.16 -9.90 -0.02
CA ALA A 141 10.28 -9.66 1.11
C ALA A 141 9.13 -10.67 1.23
N ALA A 142 8.67 -11.26 0.12
CA ALA A 142 7.49 -12.12 0.06
C ALA A 142 7.45 -13.23 1.13
N PRO A 143 8.54 -13.96 1.47
CA PRO A 143 8.52 -14.95 2.54
C PRO A 143 8.16 -14.41 3.93
N LYS A 144 8.34 -13.09 4.16
CA LYS A 144 8.01 -12.42 5.43
C LYS A 144 6.55 -11.94 5.46
N HIS A 145 5.88 -11.96 4.31
CA HIS A 145 4.50 -11.47 4.13
C HIS A 145 3.48 -12.60 3.94
N THR A 146 3.86 -13.88 4.14
CA THR A 146 2.90 -14.99 4.14
C THR A 146 1.87 -14.81 5.25
N MET A 147 0.69 -15.42 5.10
CA MET A 147 -0.37 -15.33 6.10
C MET A 147 0.10 -15.78 7.49
N GLU A 148 0.93 -16.82 7.57
CA GLU A 148 1.49 -17.34 8.82
C GLU A 148 2.39 -16.29 9.50
N GLN A 149 3.27 -15.63 8.74
CA GLN A 149 4.14 -14.58 9.26
C GLN A 149 3.34 -13.34 9.69
N ARG A 150 2.32 -12.96 8.92
CA ARG A 150 1.42 -11.85 9.25
C ARG A 150 0.64 -12.10 10.54
N LYS A 151 0.22 -13.36 10.80
CA LYS A 151 -0.43 -13.74 12.07
C LYS A 151 0.47 -13.54 13.30
N LEU A 152 1.79 -13.72 13.16
CA LEU A 152 2.75 -13.49 14.25
C LEU A 152 2.91 -12.00 14.56
N HIS A 153 2.79 -11.13 13.55
CA HIS A 153 2.97 -9.69 13.66
C HIS A 153 1.88 -8.93 12.91
N PRO A 154 0.59 -9.02 13.33
CA PRO A 154 -0.56 -8.61 12.53
C PRO A 154 -0.60 -7.11 12.19
N TYR A 155 0.09 -6.27 12.96
CA TYR A 155 0.11 -4.83 12.77
C TYR A 155 1.31 -4.31 11.97
N HIS A 156 2.40 -5.08 11.90
CA HIS A 156 3.67 -4.64 11.31
C HIS A 156 3.74 -4.75 9.78
N HIS A 157 2.89 -5.59 9.19
CA HIS A 157 2.88 -5.89 7.75
C HIS A 157 1.53 -5.54 7.12
N LEU A 158 0.88 -4.52 7.66
CA LEU A 158 -0.38 -4.03 7.11
C LEU A 158 -0.10 -3.21 5.86
N HIS A 159 -0.77 -3.55 4.75
CA HIS A 159 -0.77 -2.75 3.53
C HIS A 159 -2.19 -2.43 3.12
N THR A 160 -2.42 -1.20 2.71
CA THR A 160 -3.76 -0.74 2.30
C THR A 160 -4.18 -1.20 0.92
N ALA A 161 -3.28 -1.84 0.18
CA ALA A 161 -3.58 -2.37 -1.15
C ALA A 161 -4.64 -3.49 -1.16
N ASN A 162 -4.93 -4.12 0.01
CA ASN A 162 -5.91 -5.20 0.15
C ASN A 162 -6.43 -5.27 1.60
N LEU A 163 -7.10 -4.22 2.05
CA LEU A 163 -7.49 -4.06 3.45
C LEU A 163 -8.99 -3.80 3.58
N MET A 164 -9.73 -4.72 4.23
CA MET A 164 -11.12 -4.50 4.61
C MET A 164 -11.22 -3.96 6.05
N MET A 165 -12.08 -2.97 6.25
CA MET A 165 -12.37 -2.41 7.56
C MET A 165 -13.87 -2.17 7.74
N LYS A 166 -14.36 -2.24 8.98
CA LYS A 166 -15.65 -1.63 9.29
C LYS A 166 -15.56 -0.12 9.07
N ARG A 167 -16.49 0.48 8.34
CA ARG A 167 -16.45 1.92 8.00
C ARG A 167 -16.30 2.81 9.24
N THR A 168 -16.99 2.47 10.33
CA THR A 168 -16.86 3.19 11.60
C THR A 168 -15.45 3.14 12.16
N THR A 169 -14.76 1.99 12.03
CA THR A 169 -13.35 1.84 12.44
C THR A 169 -12.42 2.69 11.57
N ALA A 170 -12.63 2.71 10.25
CA ALA A 170 -11.86 3.57 9.34
C ALA A 170 -12.05 5.07 9.62
N LEU A 171 -13.26 5.48 10.03
CA LEU A 171 -13.55 6.86 10.45
C LEU A 171 -12.96 7.20 11.83
N THR A 172 -12.88 6.23 12.75
CA THR A 172 -12.31 6.43 14.08
C THR A 172 -10.78 6.51 14.03
N TYR A 173 -10.17 5.70 13.16
CA TYR A 173 -8.71 5.63 12.95
C TYR A 173 -8.36 6.04 11.51
N PRO A 174 -8.52 7.32 11.14
CA PRO A 174 -8.22 7.78 9.79
C PRO A 174 -6.70 7.74 9.54
N PHE A 175 -6.33 7.68 8.27
CA PHE A 175 -4.95 7.90 7.87
C PHE A 175 -4.48 9.29 8.31
N ASP A 176 -3.23 9.39 8.72
CA ASP A 176 -2.67 10.66 9.16
C ASP A 176 -2.35 11.55 7.94
N GLU A 177 -3.14 12.60 7.75
CA GLU A 177 -3.03 13.50 6.59
C GLU A 177 -1.76 14.36 6.58
N ARG A 178 -0.94 14.30 7.64
CA ARG A 178 0.40 14.89 7.63
C ARG A 178 1.35 14.15 6.69
N PHE A 179 1.04 12.87 6.35
CA PHE A 179 1.77 12.08 5.35
C PHE A 179 1.39 12.57 3.94
N LYS A 180 2.02 13.66 3.52
CA LYS A 180 1.82 14.24 2.17
C LYS A 180 2.68 13.55 1.11
N ARG A 181 3.77 12.89 1.53
CA ARG A 181 4.72 12.17 0.68
C ARG A 181 4.47 10.68 0.74
N TYR A 182 5.14 9.96 -0.15
CA TYR A 182 5.04 8.52 -0.26
C TYR A 182 5.53 7.79 1.01
N GLY A 183 4.75 6.80 1.45
CA GLY A 183 5.12 5.71 2.34
C GLY A 183 4.87 5.95 3.83
N PHE A 184 4.70 4.83 4.54
CA PHE A 184 4.52 4.68 5.98
C PHE A 184 3.17 5.15 6.55
N GLU A 185 2.21 5.63 5.74
CA GLU A 185 0.87 5.96 6.21
C GLU A 185 0.12 4.72 6.71
N ASP A 186 0.33 3.58 6.07
CA ASP A 186 -0.20 2.27 6.42
C ASP A 186 0.47 1.68 7.68
N VAL A 187 1.79 1.86 7.81
CA VAL A 187 2.55 1.45 9.00
C VAL A 187 2.05 2.20 10.24
N LEU A 188 1.82 3.51 10.13
CA LEU A 188 1.27 4.29 11.24
C LEU A 188 -0.16 3.88 11.56
N LEU A 189 -0.99 3.56 10.56
CA LEU A 189 -2.33 3.01 10.77
C LEU A 189 -2.24 1.69 11.56
N GLY A 190 -1.37 0.76 11.15
CA GLY A 190 -1.13 -0.51 11.86
C GLY A 190 -0.75 -0.29 13.32
N LYS A 191 0.15 0.66 13.59
CA LYS A 191 0.54 1.03 14.96
C LYS A 191 -0.64 1.56 15.77
N ARG A 192 -1.45 2.47 15.21
CA ARG A 192 -2.64 3.00 15.89
C ARG A 192 -3.67 1.92 16.21
N LEU A 193 -3.89 0.98 15.27
CA LEU A 193 -4.78 -0.16 15.52
C LEU A 193 -4.25 -1.05 16.65
N GLN A 194 -2.93 -1.25 16.77
CA GLN A 194 -2.32 -1.97 17.86
C GLN A 194 -2.47 -1.23 19.21
N GLU A 195 -2.23 0.07 19.24
CA GLU A 195 -2.35 0.91 20.45
C GLU A 195 -3.77 0.92 21.03
N HIS A 196 -4.77 0.57 20.22
CA HIS A 196 -6.19 0.50 20.60
C HIS A 196 -6.76 -0.93 20.61
N ASP A 197 -5.89 -1.95 20.60
CA ASP A 197 -6.27 -3.37 20.66
C ASP A 197 -7.29 -3.79 19.58
N VAL A 198 -7.28 -3.14 18.40
CA VAL A 198 -8.15 -3.50 17.29
C VAL A 198 -7.64 -4.75 16.60
N CYS A 199 -8.32 -5.88 16.78
CA CYS A 199 -7.92 -7.16 16.19
C CYS A 199 -8.01 -7.11 14.65
N ILE A 200 -6.94 -7.56 13.99
CA ILE A 200 -6.84 -7.71 12.54
C ILE A 200 -6.90 -9.19 12.16
N ALA A 201 -7.93 -9.59 11.43
CA ALA A 201 -7.98 -10.92 10.82
C ALA A 201 -6.96 -10.99 9.67
N GLN A 202 -6.04 -11.95 9.75
CA GLN A 202 -5.11 -12.25 8.65
C GLN A 202 -5.70 -13.40 7.84
N ILE A 203 -6.05 -13.16 6.59
CA ILE A 203 -6.66 -14.16 5.71
C ILE A 203 -5.78 -14.41 4.48
N ASN A 204 -5.94 -15.60 3.89
CA ASN A 204 -5.27 -15.94 2.64
C ASN A 204 -6.17 -15.56 1.46
N ASN A 205 -6.18 -14.28 1.13
CA ASN A 205 -6.99 -13.71 0.06
C ASN A 205 -6.18 -12.67 -0.73
N PRO A 206 -5.04 -13.06 -1.33
CA PRO A 206 -4.12 -12.12 -1.93
C PRO A 206 -4.68 -11.52 -3.22
N LEU A 207 -4.28 -10.27 -3.49
CA LEU A 207 -4.27 -9.68 -4.81
C LEU A 207 -2.89 -9.87 -5.45
N LEU A 208 -2.80 -9.79 -6.77
CA LEU A 208 -1.53 -9.87 -7.50
C LEU A 208 -0.98 -8.46 -7.73
N PHE A 209 0.28 -8.28 -7.35
CA PHE A 209 1.07 -7.11 -7.70
C PHE A 209 2.09 -7.50 -8.77
N ASP A 210 1.90 -7.02 -10.00
CA ASP A 210 2.73 -7.33 -11.16
C ASP A 210 3.05 -6.12 -12.06
N HIS A 211 2.61 -4.95 -11.66
CA HIS A 211 2.92 -3.68 -12.30
C HIS A 211 4.08 -2.99 -11.61
N PHE A 212 5.28 -3.08 -12.21
CA PHE A 212 6.49 -2.50 -11.64
C PHE A 212 6.89 -1.25 -12.42
N GLU A 213 6.99 -0.13 -11.72
CA GLU A 213 7.55 1.10 -12.26
C GLU A 213 9.03 0.93 -12.66
N THR A 214 9.57 1.90 -13.39
CA THR A 214 10.99 1.92 -13.74
C THR A 214 11.88 1.99 -12.49
N ASN A 215 13.12 1.48 -12.60
CA ASN A 215 14.07 1.51 -11.48
C ASN A 215 14.34 2.94 -11.00
N ASP A 216 14.34 3.93 -11.90
CA ASP A 216 14.55 5.34 -11.52
C ASP A 216 13.36 5.87 -10.71
N SER A 217 12.13 5.65 -11.17
CA SER A 217 10.91 6.02 -10.43
C SER A 217 10.84 5.33 -9.06
N TYR A 218 11.21 4.05 -8.99
CA TYR A 218 11.25 3.32 -7.72
C TYR A 218 12.31 3.87 -6.76
N MET A 219 13.46 4.29 -7.27
CA MET A 219 14.49 4.93 -6.47
C MET A 219 14.04 6.30 -5.93
N GLU A 220 13.33 7.10 -6.72
CA GLU A 220 12.73 8.35 -6.27
C GLU A 220 11.71 8.12 -5.16
N LYS A 221 10.77 7.19 -5.35
CA LYS A 221 9.82 6.78 -4.31
C LYS A 221 10.51 6.29 -3.04
N THR A 222 11.62 5.53 -3.19
CA THR A 222 12.41 5.06 -2.05
C THR A 222 13.01 6.23 -1.27
N GLU A 223 13.64 7.19 -1.97
CA GLU A 223 14.24 8.36 -1.34
C GLU A 223 13.18 9.22 -0.64
N GLU A 224 12.00 9.39 -1.26
CA GLU A 224 10.87 10.09 -0.67
C GLU A 224 10.33 9.37 0.58
N ALA A 225 10.15 8.05 0.52
CA ALA A 225 9.72 7.25 1.68
C ALA A 225 10.71 7.36 2.85
N LEU A 226 12.03 7.40 2.57
CA LEU A 226 13.04 7.57 3.62
C LEU A 226 13.00 8.96 4.25
N GLN A 227 12.67 10.01 3.47
CA GLN A 227 12.42 11.35 4.02
C GLN A 227 11.18 11.38 4.90
N THR A 228 10.10 10.69 4.48
CA THR A 228 8.89 10.51 5.29
C THR A 228 9.22 9.81 6.60
N LEU A 229 9.96 8.69 6.55
CA LEU A 229 10.41 7.95 7.73
C LEU A 229 11.23 8.83 8.69
N CYS A 230 12.12 9.65 8.15
CA CYS A 230 12.93 10.57 8.95
C CYS A 230 12.06 11.64 9.64
N THR A 231 11.08 12.19 8.92
CA THR A 231 10.15 13.20 9.43
C THR A 231 9.30 12.64 10.58
N PHE A 232 8.75 11.45 10.41
CA PHE A 232 7.84 10.78 11.37
C PHE A 232 8.54 9.73 12.24
N ARG A 233 9.86 9.85 12.44
CA ARG A 233 10.67 8.86 13.18
C ARG A 233 10.19 8.58 14.60
N ASN A 234 9.62 9.57 15.28
CA ASN A 234 9.10 9.40 16.63
C ASN A 234 7.81 8.58 16.63
N GLU A 235 6.89 8.91 15.73
CA GLU A 235 5.61 8.22 15.55
C GLU A 235 5.80 6.77 15.09
N LEU A 236 6.79 6.52 14.21
CA LEU A 236 7.09 5.21 13.63
C LEU A 236 8.10 4.39 14.46
N SER A 237 8.51 4.90 15.61
CA SER A 237 9.41 4.16 16.52
C SER A 237 8.80 2.81 16.91
N GLY A 238 9.62 1.75 16.87
CA GLY A 238 9.19 0.37 17.11
C GLY A 238 8.57 -0.35 15.91
N PHE A 239 8.21 0.38 14.84
CA PHE A 239 7.59 -0.17 13.63
C PHE A 239 8.51 -0.12 12.39
N SER A 240 9.73 0.33 12.52
CA SER A 240 10.72 0.36 11.43
C SER A 240 12.06 -0.20 11.89
N SER A 241 12.47 -1.31 11.26
CA SER A 241 13.80 -1.90 11.48
C SER A 241 14.94 -0.95 11.10
N LEU A 242 14.72 -0.08 10.12
CA LEU A 242 15.71 0.92 9.71
C LEU A 242 15.93 1.99 10.79
N LEU A 243 14.87 2.42 11.48
CA LEU A 243 14.99 3.32 12.63
C LEU A 243 15.78 2.66 13.76
N THR A 244 15.47 1.41 14.10
CA THR A 244 16.17 0.64 15.12
C THR A 244 17.66 0.47 14.77
N LEU A 245 17.96 0.11 13.51
CA LEU A 245 19.34 -0.02 13.03
C LEU A 245 20.09 1.32 13.12
N ASN A 246 19.47 2.42 12.65
CA ASN A 246 20.08 3.74 12.73
C ASN A 246 20.37 4.16 14.19
N TYR A 247 19.46 3.86 15.13
CA TYR A 247 19.69 4.12 16.55
C TYR A 247 20.95 3.39 17.05
N HIS A 248 21.11 2.10 16.77
CA HIS A 248 22.30 1.34 17.17
C HIS A 248 23.58 1.86 16.51
N LEU A 249 23.55 2.15 15.20
CA LEU A 249 24.70 2.69 14.49
C LEU A 249 25.16 4.04 15.05
N ARG A 250 24.22 4.89 15.45
CA ARG A 250 24.53 6.18 16.10
C ARG A 250 25.12 6.00 17.49
N ARG A 251 24.57 5.08 18.29
CA ARG A 251 25.10 4.76 19.62
C ARG A 251 26.57 4.32 19.56
N TRP A 252 26.93 3.54 18.55
CA TRP A 252 28.31 3.05 18.33
C TRP A 252 29.17 3.98 17.43
N ARG A 253 28.63 5.14 17.04
CA ARG A 253 29.29 6.11 16.12
C ARG A 253 29.64 5.54 14.72
N LEU A 254 29.17 4.36 14.36
CA LEU A 254 29.42 3.74 13.06
C LEU A 254 28.74 4.48 11.90
N HIS A 255 27.74 5.28 12.16
CA HIS A 255 27.04 6.11 11.16
C HIS A 255 27.99 7.09 10.45
N TYR A 256 29.06 7.59 11.09
CA TYR A 256 30.04 8.47 10.44
C TYR A 256 30.78 7.76 9.29
N LEU A 257 31.22 6.50 9.52
CA LEU A 257 31.87 5.70 8.49
C LEU A 257 30.94 5.41 7.31
N ILE A 258 29.70 5.02 7.63
CA ILE A 258 28.69 4.74 6.60
C ILE A 258 28.38 6.00 5.79
N LEU A 259 28.21 7.13 6.46
CA LEU A 259 27.96 8.42 5.82
C LEU A 259 29.11 8.82 4.90
N PHE A 260 30.34 8.70 5.35
CA PHE A 260 31.53 9.01 4.54
C PHE A 260 31.57 8.16 3.26
N ILE A 261 31.40 6.83 3.36
CA ILE A 261 31.37 5.93 2.20
C ILE A 261 30.21 6.28 1.27
N PHE A 262 29.02 6.53 1.83
CA PHE A 262 27.83 6.87 1.06
C PHE A 262 28.01 8.15 0.26
N GLN A 263 28.52 9.21 0.87
CA GLN A 263 28.77 10.49 0.17
C GLN A 263 29.70 10.34 -1.03
N GLN A 264 30.74 9.49 -0.93
CA GLN A 264 31.68 9.21 -2.02
C GLN A 264 31.06 8.37 -3.15
N LYS A 265 30.12 7.48 -2.80
CA LYS A 265 29.61 6.46 -3.74
C LYS A 265 28.15 6.70 -4.20
N ARG A 266 27.42 7.62 -3.57
CA ARG A 266 25.99 7.84 -3.80
C ARG A 266 25.62 7.92 -5.28
N ARG A 267 26.28 8.77 -6.05
CA ARG A 267 25.97 8.94 -7.48
C ARG A 267 26.16 7.64 -8.26
N LYS A 268 27.33 6.99 -8.09
CA LYS A 268 27.63 5.72 -8.75
C LYS A 268 26.64 4.63 -8.37
N TRP A 269 26.30 4.51 -7.08
CA TRP A 269 25.34 3.51 -6.61
C TRP A 269 23.95 3.74 -7.18
N ARG A 270 23.48 5.01 -7.19
CA ARG A 270 22.19 5.36 -7.78
C ARG A 270 22.15 5.00 -9.27
N THR A 271 23.17 5.33 -10.04
CA THR A 271 23.25 4.96 -11.47
C THR A 271 23.16 3.43 -11.67
N ILE A 272 23.86 2.63 -10.86
CA ILE A 272 23.79 1.15 -10.95
C ILE A 272 22.38 0.66 -10.62
N LEU A 273 21.73 1.23 -9.60
CA LEU A 273 20.39 0.82 -9.16
C LEU A 273 19.28 1.23 -10.14
N CYS A 274 19.46 2.32 -10.87
CA CYS A 274 18.55 2.75 -11.94
C CYS A 274 18.80 2.04 -13.26
N GLY A 275 19.89 1.28 -13.41
CA GLY A 275 20.27 0.57 -14.64
C GLY A 275 19.54 -0.76 -14.83
N GLU A 276 19.92 -1.48 -15.88
CA GLU A 276 19.29 -2.76 -16.28
C GLU A 276 19.60 -3.95 -15.37
N ASN A 277 20.64 -3.85 -14.55
CA ASN A 277 21.07 -4.94 -13.64
C ASN A 277 21.19 -4.43 -12.20
N PRO A 278 20.05 -4.07 -11.56
CA PRO A 278 20.05 -3.58 -10.19
C PRO A 278 20.46 -4.68 -9.21
N ASN A 279 21.16 -4.32 -8.14
CA ASN A 279 21.60 -5.24 -7.12
C ASN A 279 20.89 -4.96 -5.79
N LEU A 280 20.15 -5.95 -5.28
CA LEU A 280 19.37 -5.81 -4.06
C LEU A 280 20.21 -5.50 -2.82
N LYS A 281 21.39 -6.12 -2.68
CA LYS A 281 22.29 -5.84 -1.54
C LYS A 281 22.79 -4.39 -1.60
N LEU A 282 23.14 -3.91 -2.79
CA LEU A 282 23.51 -2.51 -2.98
C LEU A 282 22.35 -1.57 -2.66
N TYR A 283 21.13 -1.93 -3.04
CA TYR A 283 19.93 -1.17 -2.70
C TYR A 283 19.74 -1.05 -1.19
N MET A 284 19.89 -2.14 -0.42
CA MET A 284 19.79 -2.10 1.03
C MET A 284 20.85 -1.20 1.67
N ILE A 285 22.09 -1.24 1.15
CA ILE A 285 23.18 -0.35 1.59
C ILE A 285 22.86 1.10 1.22
N TYR A 286 22.34 1.35 0.02
CA TYR A 286 21.94 2.68 -0.42
C TYR A 286 20.86 3.26 0.47
N LYS A 287 19.78 2.50 0.77
CA LYS A 287 18.69 2.92 1.68
C LYS A 287 19.25 3.33 3.04
N LEU A 288 20.13 2.54 3.62
CA LEU A 288 20.77 2.83 4.90
C LEU A 288 21.60 4.11 4.85
N GLY A 289 22.47 4.24 3.85
CA GLY A 289 23.33 5.41 3.66
C GLY A 289 22.53 6.69 3.43
N TYR A 290 21.50 6.62 2.57
CA TYR A 290 20.61 7.74 2.30
C TYR A 290 19.86 8.14 3.58
N PHE A 291 19.28 7.19 4.32
CA PHE A 291 18.58 7.48 5.56
C PHE A 291 19.47 8.13 6.61
N ILE A 292 20.70 7.61 6.80
CA ILE A 292 21.69 8.22 7.73
C ILE A 292 22.02 9.66 7.30
N SER A 293 22.06 9.94 6.00
CA SER A 293 22.38 11.29 5.47
C SER A 293 21.31 12.35 5.71
N LEU A 294 20.10 11.94 6.14
CA LEU A 294 18.98 12.85 6.45
C LEU A 294 19.04 13.45 7.85
N PHE A 295 20.00 13.03 8.68
CA PHE A 295 20.21 13.50 10.04
C PHE A 295 21.47 14.34 10.13
#